data_e68a7beeb68c95480f63e3123341d658
#
_entry.id   e68a7beeb68c95480f63e3123341d658
#
_cell.length_a   1.000
_cell.length_b   1.000
_cell.length_c   1.000
_cell.angle_alpha   90.00
_cell.angle_beta   90.00
_cell.angle_gamma   90.00
#
_symmetry.space_group_name_H-M   'P 1'
#
loop_
_entity.id
_entity.type
_entity.pdbx_description
1 polymer ?
#
loop_
_entity_poly.entity_id
_entity_poly.type
_entity_poly.pdbx_seq_one_letter_code
_entity_poly.pdbx_strand_id
1 'polypeptide(L)'
;MIRTALPKGRSTLTIYRNMNPDNVRKIRVVKEVQPMMADKSGLLIVSEIHSDGKLRKLQPKKYKLEFIGDSITSGEGLAGAYGVWEWNSAVFSTKGHYVLTTADNLGADYRIISQSGWGVCSSWDNDPRRTLPRYYEQVCGLLSGRGQLEAGAGEKYSFDAWQPDAVMVNLGTNDASAFQNNAWVDENTGESFKQKLNADGSFEEKSLERFETAVYNFLVLIRKNNPKAHIVWLYGMIGRVMEPYILETLERYKMDYNDENAAYLQLPDLKTEWMGANNHPGVPSHGAAADVITEYLREILK
;
A
#
# COMPACT_ATOMS: atom_id res chain seq x y z
N MET A 1 22.39 -2.24 3.11
CA MET A 1 21.29 -1.32 3.50
C MET A 1 21.64 -0.71 4.84
N ILE A 2 21.55 0.61 4.96
CA ILE A 2 21.69 1.33 6.24
C ILE A 2 20.27 1.80 6.61
N ARG A 3 19.80 1.44 7.79
CA ARG A 3 18.55 1.91 8.34
C ARG A 3 18.86 2.92 9.46
N THR A 4 18.26 4.08 9.42
CA THR A 4 18.49 5.13 10.41
C THR A 4 17.23 5.95 10.64
N ALA A 5 17.03 6.38 11.89
CA ALA A 5 16.04 7.40 12.20
C ALA A 5 16.63 8.79 11.90
N LEU A 6 15.85 9.63 11.24
CA LEU A 6 16.24 11.01 11.02
C LEU A 6 15.78 11.89 12.19
N PRO A 7 16.59 12.85 12.63
CA PRO A 7 16.17 13.83 13.61
C PRO A 7 15.08 14.74 13.04
N LYS A 8 14.24 15.32 13.91
CA LYS A 8 13.28 16.35 13.49
C LYS A 8 14.02 17.59 12.99
N GLY A 9 13.46 18.23 11.97
CA GLY A 9 14.01 19.43 11.36
C GLY A 9 15.06 19.17 10.27
N ARG A 10 15.74 20.22 9.87
CA ARG A 10 16.76 20.15 8.80
C ARG A 10 18.04 19.54 9.35
N SER A 11 18.55 18.52 8.70
CA SER A 11 19.80 17.85 9.06
C SER A 11 20.55 17.38 7.83
N THR A 12 21.86 17.18 7.95
CA THR A 12 22.69 16.59 6.89
C THR A 12 23.05 15.17 7.26
N LEU A 13 22.66 14.22 6.42
CA LEU A 13 23.01 12.81 6.57
C LEU A 13 24.19 12.49 5.64
N THR A 14 25.33 12.13 6.20
CA THR A 14 26.44 11.61 5.41
C THR A 14 26.19 10.13 5.10
N ILE A 15 26.01 9.83 3.80
CA ILE A 15 25.76 8.45 3.36
C ILE A 15 27.07 7.69 3.20
N TYR A 16 28.08 8.35 2.60
CA TYR A 16 29.41 7.75 2.38
C TYR A 16 30.52 8.80 2.52
N ARG A 17 31.70 8.31 2.91
CA ARG A 17 32.96 9.09 2.90
C ARG A 17 34.08 8.21 2.34
N ASN A 18 35.13 8.84 1.80
CA ASN A 18 36.37 8.19 1.35
C ASN A 18 36.16 7.04 0.36
N MET A 19 35.22 7.23 -0.59
CA MET A 19 34.94 6.22 -1.61
C MET A 19 35.93 6.37 -2.78
N ASN A 20 36.25 5.22 -3.40
CA ASN A 20 37.04 5.25 -4.65
C ASN A 20 36.23 6.02 -5.72
N PRO A 21 36.76 7.11 -6.29
CA PRO A 21 36.06 7.96 -7.26
C PRO A 21 35.81 7.30 -8.60
N ASP A 22 36.54 6.25 -8.96
CA ASP A 22 36.40 5.54 -10.24
C ASP A 22 35.19 4.62 -10.28
N ASN A 23 34.57 4.31 -9.11
CA ASN A 23 33.45 3.40 -9.02
C ASN A 23 32.12 4.14 -9.12
N VAL A 24 31.33 3.82 -10.16
CA VAL A 24 29.92 4.25 -10.25
C VAL A 24 29.07 3.53 -9.22
N ARG A 25 28.26 4.30 -8.48
CA ARG A 25 27.38 3.78 -7.44
C ARG A 25 25.96 4.24 -7.66
N LYS A 26 25.02 3.35 -7.33
CA LYS A 26 23.58 3.67 -7.27
C LYS A 26 23.17 3.78 -5.80
N ILE A 27 22.58 4.92 -5.44
CA ILE A 27 22.06 5.18 -4.11
C ILE A 27 20.55 5.23 -4.21
N ARG A 28 19.85 4.47 -3.35
CA ARG A 28 18.40 4.50 -3.20
C ARG A 28 18.10 4.98 -1.79
N VAL A 29 17.34 6.07 -1.67
CA VAL A 29 16.80 6.56 -0.39
C VAL A 29 15.34 6.15 -0.33
N VAL A 30 14.93 5.47 0.73
CA VAL A 30 13.57 4.95 0.92
C VAL A 30 13.03 5.44 2.25
N LYS A 31 11.84 6.05 2.24
CA LYS A 31 11.06 6.28 3.46
C LYS A 31 10.38 4.95 3.81
N GLU A 32 10.88 4.26 4.83
CA GLU A 32 10.50 2.89 5.12
C GLU A 32 9.18 2.77 5.89
N VAL A 33 8.82 3.78 6.65
CA VAL A 33 7.66 3.75 7.57
C VAL A 33 6.56 4.67 7.06
N GLN A 34 5.33 4.15 7.08
CA GLN A 34 4.13 4.94 6.82
C GLN A 34 3.92 6.03 7.89
N PRO A 35 2.98 6.98 7.72
CA PRO A 35 2.52 7.85 8.79
C PRO A 35 1.95 7.03 9.95
N MET A 36 2.51 7.18 11.16
CA MET A 36 1.97 6.57 12.37
C MET A 36 0.86 7.46 12.94
N MET A 37 -0.18 6.88 13.56
CA MET A 37 -1.33 7.66 14.06
C MET A 37 -0.96 8.81 14.99
N ALA A 38 0.07 8.63 15.82
CA ALA A 38 0.57 9.67 16.72
C ALA A 38 1.47 10.71 16.03
N ASP A 39 2.00 10.39 14.85
CA ASP A 39 2.89 11.27 14.11
C ASP A 39 2.26 11.71 12.78
N LYS A 40 1.43 12.76 12.87
CA LYS A 40 0.85 13.40 11.68
C LYS A 40 1.88 14.22 10.89
N SER A 41 3.15 14.24 11.34
CA SER A 41 4.21 15.07 10.78
C SER A 41 5.32 14.28 10.06
N GLY A 42 5.17 12.98 9.84
CA GLY A 42 6.17 12.09 9.24
C GLY A 42 6.50 12.42 7.78
N LEU A 43 7.12 13.57 7.54
CA LEU A 43 7.53 14.04 6.22
C LEU A 43 9.03 13.82 6.01
N LEU A 44 9.42 13.30 4.84
CA LEU A 44 10.82 13.24 4.39
C LEU A 44 10.97 14.12 3.15
N ILE A 45 11.75 15.20 3.28
CA ILE A 45 12.10 16.07 2.17
C ILE A 45 13.62 16.00 1.96
N VAL A 46 14.06 15.74 0.73
CA VAL A 46 15.45 15.86 0.31
C VAL A 46 15.59 17.21 -0.39
N SER A 47 16.15 18.20 0.29
CA SER A 47 16.30 19.55 -0.25
C SER A 47 17.58 19.72 -1.08
N GLU A 48 18.64 19.02 -0.71
CA GLU A 48 19.96 19.15 -1.36
C GLU A 48 20.71 17.81 -1.34
N ILE A 49 21.52 17.59 -2.36
CA ILE A 49 22.47 16.47 -2.44
C ILE A 49 23.85 17.05 -2.67
N HIS A 50 24.75 16.87 -1.70
CA HIS A 50 26.14 17.25 -1.82
C HIS A 50 27.00 16.06 -2.23
N SER A 51 27.80 16.21 -3.26
CA SER A 51 28.71 15.16 -3.74
C SER A 51 29.96 15.80 -4.32
N ASP A 52 31.12 15.23 -4.03
CA ASP A 52 32.39 15.53 -4.68
C ASP A 52 32.53 14.83 -6.04
N GLY A 53 31.65 13.90 -6.34
CA GLY A 53 31.55 13.18 -7.61
C GLY A 53 30.52 13.78 -8.57
N LYS A 54 30.44 13.21 -9.78
CA LYS A 54 29.47 13.62 -10.80
C LYS A 54 28.19 12.79 -10.66
N LEU A 55 27.06 13.46 -10.47
CA LEU A 55 25.75 12.82 -10.53
C LEU A 55 25.43 12.44 -11.99
N ARG A 56 24.95 11.23 -12.19
CA ARG A 56 24.52 10.71 -13.49
C ARG A 56 23.02 10.44 -13.46
N LYS A 57 22.33 10.76 -14.56
CA LYS A 57 20.94 10.38 -14.73
C LYS A 57 20.80 8.86 -14.73
N LEU A 58 19.87 8.34 -13.96
CA LEU A 58 19.53 6.90 -13.99
C LEU A 58 18.83 6.58 -15.31
N GLN A 59 19.14 5.41 -15.85
CA GLN A 59 18.37 4.88 -16.97
C GLN A 59 16.97 4.52 -16.47
N PRO A 60 15.92 4.80 -17.24
CA PRO A 60 14.58 4.37 -16.94
C PRO A 60 14.54 2.85 -16.73
N LYS A 61 13.72 2.42 -15.81
CA LYS A 61 13.42 1.00 -15.66
C LYS A 61 12.48 0.53 -16.78
N LYS A 62 12.46 -0.80 -17.05
CA LYS A 62 11.62 -1.37 -18.09
C LYS A 62 10.14 -1.18 -17.79
N TYR A 63 9.75 -1.41 -16.55
CA TYR A 63 8.37 -1.36 -16.10
C TYR A 63 8.18 -0.40 -14.93
N LYS A 64 6.95 0.05 -14.73
CA LYS A 64 6.48 0.88 -13.62
C LYS A 64 5.31 0.17 -12.93
N LEU A 65 5.42 -0.06 -11.66
CA LEU A 65 4.45 -0.81 -10.86
C LEU A 65 3.92 0.08 -9.73
N GLU A 66 2.60 0.16 -9.60
CA GLU A 66 1.97 0.81 -8.45
C GLU A 66 1.34 -0.23 -7.53
N PHE A 67 1.57 -0.10 -6.22
CA PHE A 67 0.99 -0.97 -5.21
C PHE A 67 0.17 -0.13 -4.23
N ILE A 68 -1.09 -0.51 -4.07
CA ILE A 68 -2.03 0.16 -3.18
C ILE A 68 -2.51 -0.87 -2.16
N GLY A 69 -2.47 -0.52 -0.86
CA GLY A 69 -2.93 -1.47 0.13
C GLY A 69 -2.84 -0.98 1.58
N ASP A 70 -3.01 -1.91 2.48
CA ASP A 70 -3.07 -1.70 3.92
C ASP A 70 -1.73 -1.94 4.64
N SER A 71 -1.77 -2.50 5.85
CA SER A 71 -0.60 -2.83 6.67
C SER A 71 0.35 -3.82 5.99
N ILE A 72 -0.18 -4.78 5.23
CA ILE A 72 0.62 -5.75 4.49
C ILE A 72 1.49 -5.01 3.45
N THR A 73 0.89 -4.08 2.72
CA THR A 73 1.57 -3.26 1.72
C THR A 73 2.47 -2.18 2.34
N SER A 74 2.21 -1.80 3.59
CA SER A 74 3.11 -0.92 4.37
C SER A 74 4.32 -1.65 4.94
N GLY A 75 4.34 -2.99 4.92
CA GLY A 75 5.43 -3.81 5.47
C GLY A 75 5.40 -3.94 6.99
N GLU A 76 4.21 -3.82 7.60
CA GLU A 76 4.02 -4.10 9.02
C GLU A 76 4.35 -5.57 9.33
N GLY A 77 5.01 -5.80 10.44
CA GLY A 77 5.41 -7.13 10.89
C GLY A 77 6.76 -7.62 10.35
N LEU A 78 7.25 -7.08 9.23
CA LEU A 78 8.48 -7.54 8.58
C LEU A 78 9.75 -7.43 9.44
N ALA A 79 9.85 -6.40 10.29
CA ALA A 79 11.03 -6.16 11.14
C ALA A 79 10.92 -6.77 12.53
N GLY A 80 9.78 -7.38 12.89
CA GLY A 80 9.52 -7.97 14.18
C GLY A 80 9.33 -9.48 14.12
N ALA A 81 9.53 -10.14 15.28
CA ALA A 81 9.26 -11.56 15.42
C ALA A 81 7.78 -11.83 15.74
N TYR A 82 7.30 -13.04 15.41
CA TYR A 82 6.02 -13.53 15.89
C TYR A 82 5.91 -13.41 17.41
N GLY A 83 4.77 -12.98 17.92
CA GLY A 83 4.52 -12.75 19.35
C GLY A 83 4.92 -11.37 19.86
N VAL A 84 5.50 -10.50 19.02
CA VAL A 84 5.68 -9.07 19.33
C VAL A 84 4.40 -8.32 18.95
N TRP A 85 3.82 -7.59 19.92
CA TRP A 85 2.52 -6.91 19.77
C TRP A 85 2.61 -5.38 19.81
N GLU A 86 3.80 -4.85 19.71
CA GLU A 86 4.01 -3.40 19.75
C GLU A 86 3.77 -2.78 18.38
N TRP A 87 2.78 -1.90 18.26
CA TRP A 87 2.56 -1.13 17.04
C TRP A 87 3.39 0.15 17.03
N ASN A 88 4.60 0.07 16.54
CA ASN A 88 5.54 1.19 16.42
C ASN A 88 6.33 1.10 15.12
N SER A 89 7.12 2.14 14.80
CA SER A 89 7.90 2.21 13.57
C SER A 89 8.95 1.11 13.40
N ALA A 90 9.36 0.45 14.49
CA ALA A 90 10.40 -0.58 14.44
C ALA A 90 9.94 -1.88 13.79
N VAL A 91 8.63 -2.18 13.82
CA VAL A 91 8.08 -3.41 13.22
C VAL A 91 7.85 -3.32 11.70
N PHE A 92 7.99 -2.13 11.12
CA PHE A 92 7.89 -1.93 9.66
C PHE A 92 9.25 -2.15 9.00
N SER A 93 9.26 -2.73 7.80
CA SER A 93 10.48 -2.84 7.00
C SER A 93 10.19 -2.91 5.51
N THR A 94 11.17 -2.44 4.72
CA THR A 94 11.23 -2.68 3.28
C THR A 94 12.14 -3.84 2.91
N LYS A 95 12.92 -4.37 3.85
CA LYS A 95 13.80 -5.52 3.61
C LYS A 95 13.00 -6.82 3.54
N GLY A 96 13.02 -7.48 2.39
CA GLY A 96 12.23 -8.69 2.13
C GLY A 96 10.76 -8.41 1.85
N HIS A 97 10.40 -7.15 1.63
CA HIS A 97 9.04 -6.73 1.32
C HIS A 97 8.62 -7.17 -0.10
N TYR A 98 7.41 -7.69 -0.24
CA TYR A 98 6.93 -8.24 -1.52
C TYR A 98 6.97 -7.23 -2.68
N VAL A 99 6.67 -5.96 -2.45
CA VAL A 99 6.70 -4.92 -3.47
C VAL A 99 8.11 -4.71 -4.00
N LEU A 100 9.09 -4.53 -3.10
CA LEU A 100 10.48 -4.28 -3.49
C LEU A 100 11.08 -5.50 -4.17
N THR A 101 10.78 -6.70 -3.67
CA THR A 101 11.25 -7.96 -4.25
C THR A 101 10.67 -8.15 -5.65
N THR A 102 9.36 -7.95 -5.85
CA THR A 102 8.73 -7.99 -7.17
C THR A 102 9.34 -6.97 -8.14
N ALA A 103 9.49 -5.73 -7.69
CA ALA A 103 10.07 -4.67 -8.53
C ALA A 103 11.53 -4.96 -8.92
N ASP A 104 12.34 -5.49 -8.00
CA ASP A 104 13.73 -5.85 -8.28
C ASP A 104 13.80 -7.08 -9.23
N ASN A 105 12.93 -8.09 -9.07
CA ASN A 105 12.84 -9.27 -9.93
C ASN A 105 12.45 -8.95 -11.39
N LEU A 106 11.65 -7.89 -11.58
CA LEU A 106 11.18 -7.44 -12.90
C LEU A 106 12.03 -6.29 -13.48
N GLY A 107 13.00 -5.79 -12.74
CA GLY A 107 13.71 -4.58 -13.14
C GLY A 107 12.78 -3.37 -13.25
N ALA A 108 11.73 -3.31 -12.45
CA ALA A 108 10.70 -2.29 -12.47
C ALA A 108 10.99 -1.12 -11.54
N ASP A 109 10.48 0.07 -11.88
CA ASP A 109 10.28 1.17 -10.95
C ASP A 109 8.96 0.97 -10.21
N TYR A 110 8.81 1.53 -9.00
CA TYR A 110 7.62 1.27 -8.19
C TYR A 110 7.18 2.46 -7.35
N ARG A 111 5.89 2.48 -7.03
CA ARG A 111 5.24 3.35 -6.04
C ARG A 111 4.43 2.52 -5.07
N ILE A 112 4.36 2.99 -3.83
CA ILE A 112 3.54 2.40 -2.77
C ILE A 112 2.61 3.47 -2.22
N ILE A 113 1.31 3.16 -2.19
CA ILE A 113 0.27 3.95 -1.53
C ILE A 113 -0.37 3.03 -0.51
N SER A 114 -0.02 3.19 0.76
CA SER A 114 -0.47 2.24 1.79
C SER A 114 -0.63 2.86 3.16
N GLN A 115 -1.56 2.32 3.93
CA GLN A 115 -1.79 2.72 5.31
C GLN A 115 -2.38 1.57 6.13
N SER A 116 -1.71 1.22 7.23
CA SER A 116 -2.18 0.19 8.17
C SER A 116 -3.57 0.49 8.71
N GLY A 117 -4.40 -0.55 8.78
CA GLY A 117 -5.75 -0.47 9.33
C GLY A 117 -6.80 0.09 8.36
N TRP A 118 -6.42 0.53 7.16
CA TRP A 118 -7.33 1.13 6.19
C TRP A 118 -7.83 0.10 5.17
N GLY A 119 -9.09 0.25 4.76
CA GLY A 119 -9.71 -0.60 3.75
C GLY A 119 -10.08 0.15 2.48
N VAL A 120 -10.96 -0.46 1.70
CA VAL A 120 -11.57 0.16 0.51
C VAL A 120 -12.88 0.87 0.87
N CYS A 121 -13.68 0.31 1.78
CA CYS A 121 -14.97 0.85 2.23
C CYS A 121 -14.87 1.55 3.59
N SER A 122 -14.09 1.00 4.52
CA SER A 122 -13.81 1.59 5.84
C SER A 122 -12.50 1.06 6.40
N SER A 123 -12.02 1.65 7.50
CA SER A 123 -10.96 1.04 8.30
C SER A 123 -11.50 -0.16 9.11
N TRP A 124 -10.58 -0.91 9.71
CA TRP A 124 -10.90 -2.07 10.54
C TRP A 124 -11.86 -1.75 11.70
N ASP A 125 -11.83 -0.51 12.20
CA ASP A 125 -12.67 0.05 13.28
C ASP A 125 -13.89 0.83 12.77
N ASN A 126 -14.31 0.56 11.52
CA ASN A 126 -15.47 1.16 10.87
C ASN A 126 -15.39 2.69 10.62
N ASP A 127 -14.24 3.35 10.66
CA ASP A 127 -14.17 4.76 10.24
C ASP A 127 -14.21 4.87 8.70
N PRO A 128 -15.31 5.38 8.08
CA PRO A 128 -15.47 5.45 6.64
C PRO A 128 -14.59 6.54 5.99
N ARG A 129 -13.94 7.36 6.79
CA ARG A 129 -12.99 8.40 6.32
C ARG A 129 -11.58 7.83 6.11
N ARG A 130 -11.30 6.65 6.68
CA ARG A 130 -10.00 5.98 6.63
C ARG A 130 -10.00 4.89 5.56
N THR A 131 -10.03 5.31 4.29
CA THR A 131 -10.02 4.44 3.12
C THR A 131 -9.01 4.92 2.10
N LEU A 132 -8.35 3.99 1.39
CA LEU A 132 -7.33 4.34 0.40
C LEU A 132 -7.93 5.09 -0.80
N PRO A 133 -9.12 4.73 -1.32
CA PRO A 133 -9.73 5.44 -2.46
C PRO A 133 -9.93 6.93 -2.24
N ARG A 134 -10.25 7.34 -1.00
CA ARG A 134 -10.48 8.75 -0.64
C ARG A 134 -9.28 9.65 -0.92
N TYR A 135 -8.07 9.10 -0.84
CA TYR A 135 -6.83 9.87 -0.94
C TYR A 135 -6.02 9.54 -2.20
N TYR A 136 -6.52 8.65 -3.05
CA TYR A 136 -5.79 8.16 -4.21
C TYR A 136 -5.43 9.26 -5.21
N GLU A 137 -6.30 10.25 -5.41
CA GLU A 137 -6.07 11.38 -6.31
C GLU A 137 -5.29 12.54 -5.66
N GLN A 138 -4.75 12.35 -4.44
CA GLN A 138 -3.97 13.37 -3.74
C GLN A 138 -2.48 12.99 -3.68
N VAL A 139 -1.62 14.00 -3.57
CA VAL A 139 -0.16 13.78 -3.44
C VAL A 139 0.16 12.92 -2.22
N CYS A 140 -0.37 13.26 -1.04
CA CYS A 140 -0.31 12.45 0.19
C CYS A 140 -1.35 12.95 1.20
N GLY A 141 -2.64 12.85 0.87
CA GLY A 141 -3.74 13.40 1.68
C GLY A 141 -3.90 12.81 3.07
N LEU A 142 -3.19 11.71 3.37
CA LEU A 142 -3.04 11.14 4.71
C LEU A 142 -2.33 12.09 5.68
N LEU A 143 -1.51 12.99 5.18
CA LEU A 143 -0.70 13.93 5.94
C LEU A 143 -1.41 15.28 6.01
N SER A 144 -1.93 15.63 7.18
CA SER A 144 -2.74 16.84 7.40
C SER A 144 -2.08 17.87 8.33
N GLY A 145 -0.82 17.70 8.67
CA GLY A 145 -0.07 18.70 9.43
C GLY A 145 0.21 19.94 8.59
N ARG A 146 0.42 21.09 9.25
CA ARG A 146 0.64 22.37 8.56
C ARG A 146 1.78 22.30 7.54
N GLY A 147 2.94 21.75 7.92
CA GLY A 147 4.09 21.66 7.03
C GLY A 147 3.87 20.71 5.83
N GLN A 148 3.04 19.66 6.00
CA GLN A 148 2.66 18.76 4.93
C GLN A 148 1.70 19.44 3.94
N LEU A 149 0.71 20.18 4.44
CA LEU A 149 -0.22 20.93 3.60
C LEU A 149 0.50 22.07 2.85
N GLU A 150 1.41 22.79 3.51
CA GLU A 150 2.29 23.79 2.86
C GLU A 150 3.21 23.16 1.79
N ALA A 151 3.58 21.89 1.94
CA ALA A 151 4.35 21.14 0.94
C ALA A 151 3.48 20.46 -0.14
N GLY A 152 2.18 20.77 -0.19
CA GLY A 152 1.27 20.28 -1.23
C GLY A 152 0.68 18.89 -0.97
N ALA A 153 0.69 18.36 0.26
CA ALA A 153 0.21 17.01 0.55
C ALA A 153 -1.25 16.78 0.14
N GLY A 154 -2.11 17.79 0.27
CA GLY A 154 -3.53 17.73 -0.12
C GLY A 154 -3.81 18.09 -1.58
N GLU A 155 -2.81 18.46 -2.34
CA GLU A 155 -2.98 18.82 -3.75
C GLU A 155 -3.32 17.61 -4.61
N LYS A 156 -3.97 17.87 -5.76
CA LYS A 156 -4.27 16.83 -6.72
C LYS A 156 -2.99 16.23 -7.29
N TYR A 157 -2.89 14.92 -7.26
CA TYR A 157 -1.77 14.22 -7.87
C TYR A 157 -1.85 14.23 -9.40
N SER A 158 -0.72 14.47 -10.06
CA SER A 158 -0.61 14.45 -11.53
C SER A 158 -0.23 13.03 -12.00
N PHE A 159 -1.20 12.26 -12.39
CA PHE A 159 -1.00 10.90 -12.91
C PHE A 159 -0.22 10.88 -14.22
N ASP A 160 -0.32 11.92 -15.06
CA ASP A 160 0.39 12.01 -16.35
C ASP A 160 1.91 12.02 -16.17
N ALA A 161 2.41 12.46 -15.02
CA ALA A 161 3.84 12.50 -14.74
C ALA A 161 4.46 11.10 -14.58
N TRP A 162 3.66 10.11 -14.16
CA TRP A 162 4.12 8.75 -13.95
C TRP A 162 2.95 7.75 -14.10
N GLN A 163 2.82 7.16 -15.29
CA GLN A 163 1.82 6.14 -15.59
C GLN A 163 2.41 4.75 -15.32
N PRO A 164 1.77 3.92 -14.49
CA PRO A 164 2.18 2.53 -14.26
C PRO A 164 1.77 1.62 -15.42
N ASP A 165 2.54 0.56 -15.63
CA ASP A 165 2.17 -0.56 -16.51
C ASP A 165 1.19 -1.50 -15.80
N ALA A 166 1.29 -1.61 -14.48
CA ALA A 166 0.34 -2.36 -13.66
C ALA A 166 0.09 -1.68 -12.29
N VAL A 167 -1.17 -1.73 -11.85
CA VAL A 167 -1.62 -1.29 -10.52
C VAL A 167 -2.10 -2.51 -9.75
N MET A 168 -1.42 -2.84 -8.66
CA MET A 168 -1.75 -3.92 -7.75
C MET A 168 -2.49 -3.36 -6.55
N VAL A 169 -3.70 -3.86 -6.27
CA VAL A 169 -4.53 -3.46 -5.12
C VAL A 169 -4.60 -4.62 -4.12
N ASN A 170 -4.14 -4.43 -2.90
CA ASN A 170 -4.23 -5.41 -1.82
C ASN A 170 -5.04 -4.81 -0.66
N LEU A 171 -6.35 -4.87 -0.79
CA LEU A 171 -7.35 -4.35 0.16
C LEU A 171 -8.48 -5.36 0.34
N GLY A 172 -9.19 -5.26 1.48
CA GLY A 172 -10.30 -6.12 1.87
C GLY A 172 -10.12 -6.74 3.26
N THR A 173 -8.89 -6.88 3.75
CA THR A 173 -8.59 -7.46 5.06
C THR A 173 -9.17 -6.62 6.20
N ASN A 174 -9.00 -5.31 6.15
CA ASN A 174 -9.55 -4.40 7.15
C ASN A 174 -11.07 -4.26 7.00
N ASP A 175 -11.59 -4.29 5.79
CA ASP A 175 -13.04 -4.30 5.54
C ASP A 175 -13.69 -5.56 6.15
N ALA A 176 -13.06 -6.74 6.01
CA ALA A 176 -13.50 -7.97 6.70
C ALA A 176 -13.51 -7.82 8.22
N SER A 177 -12.46 -7.21 8.78
CA SER A 177 -12.35 -6.98 10.22
C SER A 177 -13.42 -6.01 10.74
N ALA A 178 -13.84 -5.04 9.94
CA ALA A 178 -14.85 -4.04 10.30
C ALA A 178 -16.19 -4.67 10.69
N PHE A 179 -16.58 -5.80 10.08
CA PHE A 179 -17.81 -6.51 10.42
C PHE A 179 -17.84 -7.01 11.87
N GLN A 180 -16.66 -7.33 12.43
CA GLN A 180 -16.51 -7.84 13.79
C GLN A 180 -16.35 -6.74 14.84
N ASN A 181 -16.06 -5.52 14.40
CA ASN A 181 -15.75 -4.41 15.31
C ASN A 181 -16.96 -3.53 15.60
N ASN A 182 -16.85 -2.69 16.65
CA ASN A 182 -17.89 -1.75 17.03
C ASN A 182 -18.16 -0.70 15.96
N ALA A 183 -19.32 -0.06 16.02
CA ALA A 183 -19.61 1.08 15.17
C ALA A 183 -18.60 2.21 15.44
N TRP A 184 -18.14 2.83 14.38
CA TRP A 184 -17.50 4.13 14.47
C TRP A 184 -18.56 5.23 14.68
N VAL A 185 -18.22 6.21 15.50
CA VAL A 185 -19.07 7.39 15.76
C VAL A 185 -18.21 8.64 15.63
N ASP A 186 -18.64 9.60 14.86
CA ASP A 186 -18.02 10.93 14.82
C ASP A 186 -18.36 11.71 16.07
N GLU A 187 -17.36 12.07 16.85
CA GLU A 187 -17.53 12.76 18.13
C GLU A 187 -18.11 14.18 17.99
N ASN A 188 -17.99 14.80 16.80
CA ASN A 188 -18.47 16.16 16.56
C ASN A 188 -19.89 16.19 16.00
N THR A 189 -20.26 15.22 15.14
CA THR A 189 -21.55 15.20 14.44
C THR A 189 -22.53 14.18 14.98
N GLY A 190 -22.04 13.16 15.69
CA GLY A 190 -22.83 12.02 16.12
C GLY A 190 -23.15 11.03 14.99
N GLU A 191 -22.67 11.25 13.77
CA GLU A 191 -22.81 10.29 12.69
C GLU A 191 -22.15 8.95 13.05
N SER A 192 -22.78 7.86 12.67
CA SER A 192 -22.25 6.53 12.93
C SER A 192 -22.19 5.69 11.66
N PHE A 193 -21.16 4.84 11.59
CA PHE A 193 -20.99 3.89 10.50
C PHE A 193 -20.63 2.52 11.07
N LYS A 194 -21.21 1.47 10.50
CA LYS A 194 -20.90 0.07 10.83
C LYS A 194 -21.16 -0.85 9.65
N GLN A 195 -20.22 -1.73 9.36
CA GLN A 195 -20.42 -2.96 8.61
C GLN A 195 -21.00 -4.02 9.57
N LYS A 196 -22.13 -4.62 9.21
CA LYS A 196 -22.95 -5.42 10.13
C LYS A 196 -22.99 -6.89 9.72
N LEU A 197 -23.04 -7.75 10.74
CA LEU A 197 -23.44 -9.14 10.61
C LEU A 197 -24.92 -9.28 11.02
N ASN A 198 -25.59 -10.25 10.42
CA ASN A 198 -26.89 -10.76 10.84
C ASN A 198 -26.76 -11.58 12.14
N ALA A 199 -27.87 -11.92 12.76
CA ALA A 199 -27.90 -12.70 14.01
C ALA A 199 -27.30 -14.12 13.86
N ASP A 200 -27.29 -14.66 12.66
CA ASP A 200 -26.70 -15.96 12.33
C ASP A 200 -25.20 -15.89 11.99
N GLY A 201 -24.62 -14.70 12.03
CA GLY A 201 -23.21 -14.45 11.70
C GLY A 201 -22.92 -14.25 10.22
N SER A 202 -23.92 -14.32 9.33
CA SER A 202 -23.78 -13.95 7.93
C SER A 202 -23.63 -12.43 7.77
N PHE A 203 -23.09 -11.98 6.64
CA PHE A 203 -22.98 -10.55 6.36
C PHE A 203 -24.35 -9.93 6.05
N GLU A 204 -24.64 -8.75 6.61
CA GLU A 204 -25.82 -7.97 6.24
C GLU A 204 -25.70 -7.51 4.78
N GLU A 205 -26.75 -7.76 3.99
CA GLU A 205 -26.77 -7.46 2.55
C GLU A 205 -26.37 -6.00 2.23
N LYS A 206 -26.97 -5.03 2.92
CA LYS A 206 -26.64 -3.61 2.74
C LYS A 206 -25.17 -3.27 3.05
N SER A 207 -24.56 -4.00 3.98
CA SER A 207 -23.15 -3.82 4.33
C SER A 207 -22.25 -4.42 3.26
N LEU A 208 -22.63 -5.55 2.66
CA LEU A 208 -21.94 -6.11 1.50
C LEU A 208 -22.08 -5.20 0.28
N GLU A 209 -23.27 -4.71 -0.04
CA GLU A 209 -23.49 -3.77 -1.15
C GLU A 209 -22.60 -2.52 -1.03
N ARG A 210 -22.40 -2.01 0.19
CA ARG A 210 -21.49 -0.89 0.42
C ARG A 210 -20.04 -1.25 0.11
N PHE A 211 -19.60 -2.44 0.54
CA PHE A 211 -18.25 -2.93 0.26
C PHE A 211 -18.04 -3.14 -1.25
N GLU A 212 -18.93 -3.84 -1.92
CA GLU A 212 -18.87 -4.08 -3.35
C GLU A 212 -18.91 -2.78 -4.16
N THR A 213 -19.76 -1.84 -3.75
CA THR A 213 -19.80 -0.50 -4.36
C THR A 213 -18.47 0.23 -4.21
N ALA A 214 -17.83 0.12 -3.04
CA ALA A 214 -16.52 0.73 -2.81
C ALA A 214 -15.42 0.10 -3.67
N VAL A 215 -15.40 -1.24 -3.79
CA VAL A 215 -14.48 -1.97 -4.69
C VAL A 215 -14.70 -1.54 -6.14
N TYR A 216 -15.94 -1.56 -6.61
CA TYR A 216 -16.32 -1.17 -7.98
C TYR A 216 -15.87 0.26 -8.29
N ASN A 217 -16.23 1.21 -7.45
CA ASN A 217 -15.88 2.61 -7.63
C ASN A 217 -14.36 2.83 -7.61
N PHE A 218 -13.63 2.04 -6.84
CA PHE A 218 -12.18 2.14 -6.81
C PHE A 218 -11.54 1.61 -8.09
N LEU A 219 -12.04 0.52 -8.67
CA LEU A 219 -11.63 0.04 -9.99
C LEU A 219 -11.85 1.12 -11.06
N VAL A 220 -13.04 1.75 -11.07
CA VAL A 220 -13.36 2.87 -11.97
C VAL A 220 -12.38 4.03 -11.78
N LEU A 221 -12.10 4.39 -10.54
CA LEU A 221 -11.19 5.49 -10.21
C LEU A 221 -9.75 5.21 -10.67
N ILE A 222 -9.26 3.97 -10.45
CA ILE A 222 -7.93 3.54 -10.89
C ILE A 222 -7.85 3.59 -12.43
N ARG A 223 -8.85 3.02 -13.14
CA ARG A 223 -8.88 3.00 -14.60
C ARG A 223 -8.92 4.40 -15.20
N LYS A 224 -9.74 5.29 -14.64
CA LYS A 224 -9.81 6.70 -15.04
C LYS A 224 -8.43 7.37 -15.02
N ASN A 225 -7.65 7.12 -13.98
CA ASN A 225 -6.34 7.75 -13.77
C ASN A 225 -5.18 6.99 -14.45
N ASN A 226 -5.35 5.71 -14.75
CA ASN A 226 -4.35 4.83 -15.36
C ASN A 226 -4.97 4.05 -16.53
N PRO A 227 -5.27 4.72 -17.65
CA PRO A 227 -6.13 4.17 -18.71
C PRO A 227 -5.55 2.93 -19.40
N LYS A 228 -4.24 2.69 -19.32
CA LYS A 228 -3.56 1.58 -20.00
C LYS A 228 -3.01 0.51 -19.05
N ALA A 229 -3.04 0.74 -17.76
CA ALA A 229 -2.45 -0.16 -16.77
C ALA A 229 -3.23 -1.48 -16.68
N HIS A 230 -2.54 -2.58 -16.42
CA HIS A 230 -3.20 -3.76 -15.88
C HIS A 230 -3.61 -3.47 -14.44
N ILE A 231 -4.88 -3.71 -14.08
CA ILE A 231 -5.36 -3.59 -12.70
C ILE A 231 -5.44 -5.01 -12.14
N VAL A 232 -4.71 -5.27 -11.07
CA VAL A 232 -4.68 -6.60 -10.45
C VAL A 232 -5.09 -6.49 -8.99
N TRP A 233 -6.26 -7.03 -8.65
CA TRP A 233 -6.68 -7.12 -7.26
C TRP A 233 -6.00 -8.32 -6.61
N LEU A 234 -5.12 -8.04 -5.67
CA LEU A 234 -4.41 -9.04 -4.86
C LEU A 234 -5.21 -9.30 -3.59
N TYR A 235 -5.40 -10.56 -3.21
CA TYR A 235 -6.04 -10.86 -1.94
C TYR A 235 -5.56 -12.18 -1.36
N GLY A 236 -5.38 -12.24 -0.02
CA GLY A 236 -4.84 -13.39 0.69
C GLY A 236 -3.93 -12.96 1.84
N MET A 237 -2.96 -13.78 2.17
CA MET A 237 -2.02 -13.64 3.28
C MET A 237 -2.72 -13.64 4.65
N ILE A 238 -3.60 -12.68 4.97
CA ILE A 238 -4.36 -12.65 6.24
C ILE A 238 -5.84 -12.98 5.96
N GLY A 239 -6.10 -14.21 5.53
CA GLY A 239 -7.44 -14.69 5.23
C GLY A 239 -8.01 -14.20 3.90
N ARG A 240 -9.16 -14.78 3.49
CA ARG A 240 -9.81 -14.52 2.20
C ARG A 240 -11.33 -14.37 2.31
N VAL A 241 -11.81 -13.83 3.43
CA VAL A 241 -13.25 -13.74 3.72
C VAL A 241 -14.01 -12.92 2.69
N MET A 242 -13.42 -11.84 2.19
CA MET A 242 -14.06 -10.96 1.21
C MET A 242 -13.82 -11.38 -0.25
N GLU A 243 -13.10 -12.48 -0.50
CA GLU A 243 -12.76 -12.97 -1.84
C GLU A 243 -13.96 -13.15 -2.77
N PRO A 244 -15.07 -13.82 -2.37
CA PRO A 244 -16.21 -14.01 -3.25
C PRO A 244 -16.80 -12.69 -3.76
N TYR A 245 -16.90 -11.70 -2.88
CA TYR A 245 -17.49 -10.38 -3.18
C TYR A 245 -16.56 -9.52 -4.04
N ILE A 246 -15.24 -9.65 -3.85
CA ILE A 246 -14.23 -9.01 -4.69
C ILE A 246 -14.30 -9.59 -6.11
N LEU A 247 -14.35 -10.91 -6.25
CA LEU A 247 -14.44 -11.59 -7.53
C LEU A 247 -15.72 -11.23 -8.30
N GLU A 248 -16.87 -11.27 -7.65
CA GLU A 248 -18.16 -10.91 -8.26
C GLU A 248 -18.14 -9.44 -8.73
N THR A 249 -17.63 -8.54 -7.89
CA THR A 249 -17.54 -7.12 -8.22
C THR A 249 -16.58 -6.88 -9.38
N LEU A 250 -15.46 -7.58 -9.43
CA LEU A 250 -14.48 -7.47 -10.50
C LEU A 250 -15.06 -7.94 -11.83
N GLU A 251 -15.76 -9.07 -11.84
CA GLU A 251 -16.41 -9.57 -13.07
C GLU A 251 -17.52 -8.63 -13.56
N ARG A 252 -18.33 -8.07 -12.66
CA ARG A 252 -19.30 -7.01 -13.00
C ARG A 252 -18.61 -5.80 -13.63
N TYR A 253 -17.53 -5.31 -13.02
CA TYR A 253 -16.76 -4.20 -13.53
C TYR A 253 -16.21 -4.49 -14.94
N LYS A 254 -15.62 -5.67 -15.15
CA LYS A 254 -15.09 -6.08 -16.46
C LYS A 254 -16.17 -6.09 -17.54
N MET A 255 -17.36 -6.60 -17.23
CA MET A 255 -18.49 -6.60 -18.16
C MET A 255 -18.97 -5.18 -18.48
N ASP A 256 -19.12 -4.32 -17.49
CA ASP A 256 -19.66 -2.97 -17.65
C ASP A 256 -18.72 -2.06 -18.48
N TYR A 257 -17.41 -2.25 -18.35
CA TYR A 257 -16.39 -1.45 -19.02
C TYR A 257 -15.70 -2.16 -20.19
N ASN A 258 -16.03 -3.41 -20.46
CA ASN A 258 -15.30 -4.27 -21.40
C ASN A 258 -13.79 -4.22 -21.17
N ASP A 259 -13.39 -4.32 -19.89
CA ASP A 259 -12.02 -4.15 -19.44
C ASP A 259 -11.32 -5.50 -19.20
N GLU A 260 -10.66 -6.01 -20.23
CA GLU A 260 -9.89 -7.26 -20.16
C GLU A 260 -8.56 -7.11 -19.37
N ASN A 261 -8.14 -5.88 -19.05
CA ASN A 261 -6.92 -5.61 -18.30
C ASN A 261 -7.18 -5.46 -16.79
N ALA A 262 -8.27 -6.04 -16.28
CA ALA A 262 -8.57 -6.14 -14.87
C ALA A 262 -8.62 -7.62 -14.45
N ALA A 263 -7.92 -7.99 -13.39
CA ALA A 263 -7.79 -9.37 -12.95
C ALA A 263 -7.71 -9.50 -11.42
N TYR A 264 -7.98 -10.71 -10.94
CA TYR A 264 -7.74 -11.12 -9.56
C TYR A 264 -6.53 -12.05 -9.50
N LEU A 265 -5.70 -11.89 -8.46
CA LEU A 265 -4.59 -12.77 -8.17
C LEU A 265 -4.59 -13.15 -6.68
N GLN A 266 -4.81 -14.42 -6.41
CA GLN A 266 -4.75 -14.94 -5.05
C GLN A 266 -3.31 -14.95 -4.55
N LEU A 267 -3.10 -14.36 -3.36
CA LEU A 267 -1.83 -14.45 -2.65
C LEU A 267 -1.78 -15.72 -1.78
N PRO A 268 -0.58 -16.26 -1.49
CA PRO A 268 -0.41 -17.41 -0.61
C PRO A 268 -0.98 -17.14 0.79
N ASP A 269 -1.61 -18.15 1.39
CA ASP A 269 -2.12 -18.07 2.75
C ASP A 269 -0.97 -17.93 3.77
N LEU A 270 -1.22 -17.16 4.83
CA LEU A 270 -0.28 -16.96 5.93
C LEU A 270 -0.15 -18.25 6.77
N LYS A 271 1.07 -18.74 6.88
CA LYS A 271 1.41 -19.84 7.79
C LYS A 271 1.91 -19.26 9.11
N THR A 272 1.59 -19.91 10.23
CA THR A 272 1.99 -19.43 11.56
C THR A 272 3.50 -19.20 11.68
N GLU A 273 4.31 -20.10 11.13
CA GLU A 273 5.77 -19.99 11.12
C GLU A 273 6.31 -18.90 10.18
N TRP A 274 5.45 -18.28 9.38
CA TRP A 274 5.77 -17.18 8.47
C TRP A 274 5.30 -15.81 8.99
N MET A 275 4.72 -15.79 10.19
CA MET A 275 4.28 -14.55 10.83
C MET A 275 5.46 -13.73 11.35
N GLY A 276 5.32 -12.44 11.26
CA GLY A 276 6.15 -11.44 11.93
C GLY A 276 5.42 -10.82 13.14
N ALA A 277 5.78 -9.59 13.50
CA ALA A 277 5.13 -8.88 14.57
C ALA A 277 3.65 -8.59 14.26
N ASN A 278 2.86 -8.40 15.31
CA ASN A 278 1.43 -8.07 15.24
C ASN A 278 0.60 -9.06 14.42
N ASN A 279 1.01 -10.33 14.36
CA ASN A 279 0.40 -11.37 13.52
C ASN A 279 0.33 -10.99 12.02
N HIS A 280 1.20 -10.10 11.57
CA HIS A 280 1.32 -9.74 10.17
C HIS A 280 2.27 -10.67 9.42
N PRO A 281 2.21 -10.70 8.08
CA PRO A 281 3.12 -11.49 7.27
C PRO A 281 4.58 -11.11 7.53
N GLY A 282 5.40 -12.10 7.83
CA GLY A 282 6.85 -11.95 7.94
C GLY A 282 7.55 -12.11 6.59
N VAL A 283 8.89 -12.08 6.59
CA VAL A 283 9.72 -12.16 5.38
C VAL A 283 9.39 -13.38 4.50
N PRO A 284 9.16 -14.61 5.01
CA PRO A 284 8.82 -15.76 4.16
C PRO A 284 7.48 -15.57 3.42
N SER A 285 6.45 -15.01 4.07
CA SER A 285 5.15 -14.74 3.44
C SER A 285 5.27 -13.70 2.32
N HIS A 286 6.02 -12.63 2.57
CA HIS A 286 6.29 -11.61 1.57
C HIS A 286 7.11 -12.16 0.39
N GLY A 287 8.05 -13.07 0.65
CA GLY A 287 8.80 -13.77 -0.40
C GLY A 287 7.89 -14.58 -1.31
N ALA A 288 7.04 -15.42 -0.72
CA ALA A 288 6.07 -16.23 -1.46
C ALA A 288 5.08 -15.40 -2.28
N ALA A 289 4.59 -14.28 -1.71
CA ALA A 289 3.74 -13.33 -2.43
C ALA A 289 4.49 -12.67 -3.62
N ALA A 290 5.75 -12.27 -3.41
CA ALA A 290 6.57 -11.69 -4.48
C ALA A 290 6.79 -12.66 -5.64
N ASP A 291 6.98 -13.95 -5.36
CA ASP A 291 7.17 -14.97 -6.40
C ASP A 291 5.92 -15.10 -7.27
N VAL A 292 4.73 -15.25 -6.65
CA VAL A 292 3.44 -15.35 -7.35
C VAL A 292 3.17 -14.10 -8.19
N ILE A 293 3.36 -12.91 -7.63
CA ILE A 293 3.13 -11.66 -8.35
C ILE A 293 4.14 -11.48 -9.49
N THR A 294 5.41 -11.84 -9.27
CA THR A 294 6.45 -11.74 -10.29
C THR A 294 6.15 -12.65 -11.48
N GLU A 295 5.73 -13.88 -11.23
CA GLU A 295 5.37 -14.85 -12.28
C GLU A 295 4.19 -14.33 -13.10
N TYR A 296 3.11 -13.93 -12.43
CA TYR A 296 1.94 -13.36 -13.09
C TYR A 296 2.28 -12.13 -13.95
N LEU A 297 3.02 -11.18 -13.41
CA LEU A 297 3.39 -9.96 -14.13
C LEU A 297 4.32 -10.22 -15.32
N ARG A 298 5.16 -11.26 -15.28
CA ARG A 298 5.96 -11.68 -16.46
C ARG A 298 5.10 -12.15 -17.62
N GLU A 299 3.94 -12.70 -17.36
CA GLU A 299 3.01 -13.15 -18.40
C GLU A 299 2.28 -11.99 -19.08
N ILE A 300 1.86 -10.99 -18.31
CA ILE A 300 1.03 -9.89 -18.81
C ILE A 300 1.82 -8.65 -19.28
N LEU A 301 3.07 -8.46 -18.81
CA LEU A 301 3.94 -7.32 -19.17
C LEU A 301 4.97 -7.69 -20.27
N LYS A 302 4.55 -8.33 -21.32
CA LYS A 302 5.44 -8.74 -22.43
C LYS A 302 5.79 -7.60 -23.37
#